data_df32f6e3ea31f7beb84fda5347eccd41
#
_entry.id   df32f6e3ea31f7beb84fda5347eccd41
#
_cell.length_a   1.000
_cell.length_b   1.000
_cell.length_c   1.000
_cell.angle_alpha   90.00
_cell.angle_beta   90.00
_cell.angle_gamma   90.00
#
_symmetry.space_group_name_H-M   'P 1'
#
loop_
_entity.id
_entity.type
_entity.pdbx_description
1 polymer ?
#
loop_
_entity_poly.entity_id
_entity_poly.type
_entity_poly.pdbx_seq_one_letter_code
_entity_poly.pdbx_strand_id
1 'polypeptide(L)'
;MKILVTGAKGFVGKNLCAALNNIKNGKDRRFPDLAIEEVYEYDIDTDPALLDTFCKDADFVFNLAGVNRPQNQEEFMQGNFGFASTLLDTLKKYDNKCPVMLSSSQQASLTGRFGNSEYGRSKKAGEDLFLKFEDEFLRSADNADNQRDQKESVQSAGLVPRVLIYRFPNLFGKWCRPNYNSAVATFCNNIANDLPIQVNDPSVELELLYIDDLVEEMIACLKGEEHRCEFEGLTVVPAPADYTDGADNANLRNQDNQRNQRDTKYRYCYCPVTHHVTLGEIVELLRSFARNTPSSTGEGRGEAPLIPEIPDNSFAKKLYSTYLSYLPKEKVAFPLKMNIDDRGSFTELVHTLNSGQVSINISKPGITKGQHWHNTKWEYFIIVSGHGLIQERKVGTDEVIEFEVSGDNIQVVHMLPGYTHNIINLSNTENLVTVMYANELFDPNHPDTFFEPV
;
A
#
# COMPACT_ATOMS: atom_id res chain seq x y z
N MET A 1 1.28 20.98 -13.82
CA MET A 1 2.23 19.93 -14.29
C MET A 1 1.47 18.90 -15.11
N LYS A 2 1.97 18.55 -16.29
CA LYS A 2 1.43 17.49 -17.17
C LYS A 2 2.37 16.29 -17.14
N ILE A 3 1.86 15.13 -16.83
CA ILE A 3 2.65 13.93 -16.56
C ILE A 3 2.32 12.85 -17.58
N LEU A 4 3.32 12.34 -18.29
CA LEU A 4 3.18 11.20 -19.19
C LEU A 4 3.53 9.91 -18.46
N VAL A 5 2.61 8.95 -18.43
CA VAL A 5 2.83 7.60 -17.90
C VAL A 5 2.69 6.60 -19.05
N THR A 6 3.79 5.97 -19.44
CA THR A 6 3.77 4.88 -20.42
C THR A 6 3.63 3.53 -19.70
N GLY A 7 2.98 2.54 -20.33
CA GLY A 7 2.61 1.31 -19.62
C GLY A 7 1.53 1.55 -18.55
N ALA A 8 0.65 2.53 -18.78
CA ALA A 8 -0.35 3.01 -17.83
C ALA A 8 -1.34 1.93 -17.37
N LYS A 9 -1.63 0.94 -18.21
CA LYS A 9 -2.52 -0.19 -17.91
C LYS A 9 -1.81 -1.37 -17.21
N GLY A 10 -0.48 -1.30 -17.09
CA GLY A 10 0.33 -2.27 -16.36
C GLY A 10 0.12 -2.19 -14.84
N PHE A 11 0.71 -3.12 -14.09
CA PHE A 11 0.56 -3.18 -12.62
C PHE A 11 1.01 -1.87 -11.94
N VAL A 12 2.22 -1.40 -12.23
CA VAL A 12 2.76 -0.15 -11.65
C VAL A 12 2.00 1.05 -12.22
N GLY A 13 1.77 1.09 -13.54
CA GLY A 13 1.08 2.19 -14.21
C GLY A 13 -0.31 2.46 -13.65
N LYS A 14 -1.14 1.43 -13.45
CA LYS A 14 -2.48 1.58 -12.85
C LYS A 14 -2.44 2.20 -11.45
N ASN A 15 -1.51 1.75 -10.60
CA ASN A 15 -1.37 2.28 -9.26
C ASN A 15 -0.90 3.74 -9.27
N LEU A 16 0.08 4.06 -10.10
CA LEU A 16 0.58 5.42 -10.25
C LEU A 16 -0.48 6.36 -10.83
N CYS A 17 -1.13 5.98 -11.94
CA CYS A 17 -2.19 6.80 -12.55
C CYS A 17 -3.34 7.06 -11.56
N ALA A 18 -3.76 6.04 -10.78
CA ALA A 18 -4.77 6.21 -9.74
C ALA A 18 -4.34 7.22 -8.67
N ALA A 19 -3.08 7.15 -8.20
CA ALA A 19 -2.55 8.10 -7.22
C ALA A 19 -2.45 9.52 -7.78
N LEU A 20 -1.88 9.69 -8.97
CA LEU A 20 -1.77 11.00 -9.64
C LEU A 20 -3.15 11.64 -9.88
N ASN A 21 -4.14 10.84 -10.32
CA ASN A 21 -5.51 11.32 -10.50
C ASN A 21 -6.19 11.67 -9.17
N ASN A 22 -5.87 10.99 -8.05
CA ASN A 22 -6.36 11.38 -6.73
C ASN A 22 -5.78 12.72 -6.28
N ILE A 23 -4.50 13.00 -6.55
CA ILE A 23 -3.87 14.30 -6.28
C ILE A 23 -4.50 15.38 -7.18
N LYS A 24 -4.54 15.15 -8.50
CA LYS A 24 -5.17 16.07 -9.48
C LYS A 24 -6.58 16.49 -9.08
N ASN A 25 -7.38 15.56 -8.56
CA ASN A 25 -8.77 15.80 -8.17
C ASN A 25 -8.92 16.27 -6.71
N GLY A 26 -7.84 16.57 -5.99
CA GLY A 26 -7.86 17.01 -4.60
C GLY A 26 -8.37 15.98 -3.58
N LYS A 27 -8.42 14.69 -3.97
CA LYS A 27 -8.80 13.57 -3.08
C LYS A 27 -7.66 13.18 -2.15
N ASP A 28 -6.42 13.17 -2.65
CA ASP A 28 -5.23 12.98 -1.82
C ASP A 28 -4.67 14.33 -1.40
N ARG A 29 -4.82 14.65 -0.10
CA ARG A 29 -4.41 15.93 0.50
C ARG A 29 -3.01 15.89 1.10
N ARG A 30 -2.29 14.80 1.00
CA ARG A 30 -0.90 14.67 1.50
C ARG A 30 0.09 15.49 0.69
N PHE A 31 -0.27 15.86 -0.55
CA PHE A 31 0.56 16.57 -1.51
C PHE A 31 -0.06 17.90 -1.95
N PRO A 32 -0.27 18.86 -1.02
CA PRO A 32 -1.00 20.11 -1.33
C PRO A 32 -0.26 21.01 -2.32
N ASP A 33 1.07 20.89 -2.40
CA ASP A 33 1.93 21.73 -3.25
C ASP A 33 2.12 21.16 -4.65
N LEU A 34 1.60 19.96 -4.92
CA LEU A 34 1.72 19.29 -6.21
C LEU A 34 0.51 19.56 -7.11
N ALA A 35 0.63 20.56 -7.98
CA ALA A 35 -0.42 20.94 -8.92
C ALA A 35 -0.31 20.09 -10.21
N ILE A 36 -1.10 19.01 -10.30
CA ILE A 36 -1.21 18.17 -11.49
C ILE A 36 -2.37 18.68 -12.36
N GLU A 37 -2.07 19.10 -13.59
CA GLU A 37 -3.05 19.56 -14.58
C GLU A 37 -3.59 18.38 -15.40
N GLU A 38 -2.68 17.49 -15.89
CA GLU A 38 -3.04 16.39 -16.75
C GLU A 38 -2.16 15.16 -16.50
N VAL A 39 -2.79 13.97 -16.62
CA VAL A 39 -2.11 12.67 -16.61
C VAL A 39 -2.36 12.02 -17.97
N TYR A 40 -1.33 11.98 -18.82
CA TYR A 40 -1.36 11.33 -20.12
C TYR A 40 -1.07 9.83 -19.94
N GLU A 41 -2.08 9.01 -20.12
CA GLU A 41 -1.98 7.56 -20.01
C GLU A 41 -1.70 6.96 -21.40
N TYR A 42 -0.49 6.40 -21.60
CA TYR A 42 -0.08 5.77 -22.87
C TYR A 42 0.18 4.28 -22.65
N ASP A 43 -0.42 3.43 -23.48
CA ASP A 43 -0.23 1.99 -23.46
C ASP A 43 -0.25 1.40 -24.86
N ILE A 44 -0.05 0.09 -25.03
CA ILE A 44 0.07 -0.60 -26.30
C ILE A 44 -1.13 -0.42 -27.24
N ASP A 45 -2.31 -0.17 -26.69
CA ASP A 45 -3.57 0.06 -27.41
C ASP A 45 -3.92 1.56 -27.58
N THR A 46 -3.04 2.46 -27.16
CA THR A 46 -3.19 3.91 -27.38
C THR A 46 -2.79 4.25 -28.81
N ASP A 47 -3.50 5.20 -29.44
CA ASP A 47 -3.13 5.69 -30.78
C ASP A 47 -1.67 6.19 -30.77
N PRO A 48 -0.78 5.60 -31.60
CA PRO A 48 0.63 6.01 -31.66
C PRO A 48 0.85 7.50 -31.94
N ALA A 49 -0.07 8.16 -32.65
CA ALA A 49 0.02 9.58 -32.93
C ALA A 49 -0.06 10.47 -31.68
N LEU A 50 -0.67 9.98 -30.61
CA LEU A 50 -0.75 10.70 -29.33
C LEU A 50 0.59 10.80 -28.62
N LEU A 51 1.55 9.91 -28.89
CA LEU A 51 2.88 9.97 -28.28
C LEU A 51 3.58 11.30 -28.62
N ASP A 52 3.48 11.75 -29.85
CA ASP A 52 4.02 13.06 -30.29
C ASP A 52 3.43 14.22 -29.47
N THR A 53 2.11 14.22 -29.29
CA THR A 53 1.42 15.26 -28.51
C THR A 53 1.82 15.22 -27.05
N PHE A 54 1.85 14.04 -26.46
CA PHE A 54 2.18 13.86 -25.04
C PHE A 54 3.64 14.20 -24.74
N CYS A 55 4.59 13.74 -25.59
CA CYS A 55 6.00 14.07 -25.44
C CYS A 55 6.31 15.56 -25.65
N LYS A 56 5.54 16.25 -26.50
CA LYS A 56 5.69 17.70 -26.68
C LYS A 56 5.31 18.49 -25.42
N ASP A 57 4.31 18.00 -24.69
CA ASP A 57 3.60 18.76 -23.66
C ASP A 57 3.94 18.33 -22.24
N ALA A 58 4.61 17.18 -22.07
CA ALA A 58 4.90 16.62 -20.74
C ALA A 58 5.94 17.44 -19.97
N ASP A 59 5.67 17.67 -18.70
CA ASP A 59 6.61 18.23 -17.72
C ASP A 59 7.39 17.13 -16.96
N PHE A 60 6.91 15.89 -17.00
CA PHE A 60 7.56 14.70 -16.44
C PHE A 60 7.10 13.43 -17.16
N VAL A 61 8.00 12.46 -17.34
CA VAL A 61 7.69 11.17 -17.97
C VAL A 61 8.04 10.01 -17.04
N PHE A 62 7.07 9.15 -16.77
CA PHE A 62 7.27 7.83 -16.18
C PHE A 62 7.26 6.78 -17.28
N ASN A 63 8.43 6.26 -17.65
CA ASN A 63 8.52 5.17 -18.61
C ASN A 63 8.42 3.81 -17.91
N LEU A 64 7.18 3.30 -17.80
CA LEU A 64 6.85 2.02 -17.17
C LEU A 64 6.53 0.94 -18.22
N ALA A 65 6.44 1.31 -19.49
CA ALA A 65 6.24 0.36 -20.57
C ALA A 65 7.39 -0.66 -20.64
N GLY A 66 7.04 -1.92 -20.79
CA GLY A 66 8.02 -2.98 -20.90
C GLY A 66 7.40 -4.35 -20.98
N VAL A 67 8.12 -5.32 -21.54
CA VAL A 67 7.71 -6.72 -21.69
C VAL A 67 8.43 -7.58 -20.67
N ASN A 68 7.66 -8.32 -19.86
CA ASN A 68 8.19 -9.23 -18.82
C ASN A 68 8.04 -10.71 -19.16
N ARG A 69 7.05 -11.07 -19.98
CA ARG A 69 6.78 -12.44 -20.45
C ARG A 69 6.42 -12.40 -21.93
N PRO A 70 7.42 -12.39 -22.82
CA PRO A 70 7.21 -12.41 -24.27
C PRO A 70 6.78 -13.79 -24.74
N GLN A 71 6.23 -13.87 -25.95
CA GLN A 71 5.99 -15.11 -26.66
C GLN A 71 7.29 -15.64 -27.28
N ASN A 72 8.19 -14.75 -27.66
CA ASN A 72 9.55 -15.04 -28.15
C ASN A 72 10.57 -14.08 -27.56
N GLN A 73 11.86 -14.47 -27.58
CA GLN A 73 12.93 -13.67 -26.94
C GLN A 73 13.16 -12.30 -27.59
N GLU A 74 12.85 -12.14 -28.86
CA GLU A 74 13.04 -10.86 -29.58
C GLU A 74 12.11 -9.77 -29.04
N GLU A 75 10.94 -10.12 -28.53
CA GLU A 75 9.99 -9.19 -27.92
C GLU A 75 10.55 -8.49 -26.66
N PHE A 76 11.51 -9.11 -25.96
CA PHE A 76 12.18 -8.42 -24.86
C PHE A 76 12.91 -7.16 -25.35
N MET A 77 13.68 -7.29 -26.43
CA MET A 77 14.41 -6.15 -26.98
C MET A 77 13.48 -5.12 -27.62
N GLN A 78 12.46 -5.56 -28.36
CA GLN A 78 11.48 -4.66 -28.98
C GLN A 78 10.70 -3.88 -27.93
N GLY A 79 10.19 -4.55 -26.89
CA GLY A 79 9.35 -3.95 -25.86
C GLY A 79 10.12 -3.11 -24.82
N ASN A 80 11.33 -3.54 -24.43
CA ASN A 80 12.08 -2.85 -23.38
C ASN A 80 13.08 -1.81 -23.93
N PHE A 81 13.69 -2.06 -25.09
CA PHE A 81 14.63 -1.15 -25.73
C PHE A 81 13.98 -0.35 -26.86
N GLY A 82 13.25 -1.01 -27.77
CA GLY A 82 12.71 -0.36 -28.97
C GLY A 82 11.73 0.77 -28.65
N PHE A 83 10.76 0.52 -27.76
CA PHE A 83 9.82 1.56 -27.33
C PHE A 83 10.53 2.69 -26.54
N ALA A 84 11.50 2.35 -25.68
CA ALA A 84 12.30 3.34 -24.96
C ALA A 84 13.05 4.27 -25.94
N SER A 85 13.63 3.71 -27.04
CA SER A 85 14.26 4.51 -28.09
C SER A 85 13.25 5.46 -28.74
N THR A 86 12.08 4.96 -29.15
CA THR A 86 11.02 5.77 -29.75
C THR A 86 10.59 6.92 -28.84
N LEU A 87 10.42 6.67 -27.54
CA LEU A 87 10.07 7.69 -26.55
C LEU A 87 11.13 8.79 -26.48
N LEU A 88 12.40 8.42 -26.31
CA LEU A 88 13.50 9.38 -26.19
C LEU A 88 13.72 10.17 -27.48
N ASP A 89 13.62 9.52 -28.67
CA ASP A 89 13.71 10.19 -29.98
C ASP A 89 12.55 11.17 -30.16
N THR A 90 11.35 10.85 -29.65
CA THR A 90 10.20 11.78 -29.72
C THR A 90 10.40 12.98 -28.78
N LEU A 91 10.93 12.79 -27.57
CA LEU A 91 11.29 13.91 -26.69
C LEU A 91 12.37 14.81 -27.35
N LYS A 92 13.41 14.23 -27.99
CA LYS A 92 14.42 14.98 -28.73
C LYS A 92 13.82 15.78 -29.89
N LYS A 93 12.90 15.18 -30.64
CA LYS A 93 12.20 15.81 -31.78
C LYS A 93 11.51 17.12 -31.35
N TYR A 94 10.99 17.19 -30.16
CA TYR A 94 10.31 18.37 -29.62
C TYR A 94 11.21 19.25 -28.72
N ASP A 95 12.50 18.93 -28.59
CA ASP A 95 13.44 19.57 -27.65
C ASP A 95 12.91 19.59 -26.22
N ASN A 96 12.09 18.57 -25.84
CA ASN A 96 11.55 18.45 -24.51
C ASN A 96 12.59 17.83 -23.56
N LYS A 97 13.02 18.60 -22.56
CA LYS A 97 14.04 18.26 -21.58
C LYS A 97 13.45 17.95 -20.20
N CYS A 98 12.18 17.56 -20.15
CA CYS A 98 11.55 17.17 -18.89
C CYS A 98 12.28 15.97 -18.25
N PRO A 99 12.20 15.82 -16.94
CA PRO A 99 12.72 14.62 -16.26
C PRO A 99 12.05 13.35 -16.76
N VAL A 100 12.85 12.29 -16.92
CA VAL A 100 12.36 10.99 -17.40
C VAL A 100 12.79 9.87 -16.45
N MET A 101 11.81 9.18 -15.88
CA MET A 101 12.03 8.00 -15.03
C MET A 101 11.96 6.73 -15.88
N LEU A 102 12.93 5.84 -15.70
CA LEU A 102 12.96 4.50 -16.28
C LEU A 102 12.69 3.43 -15.22
N SER A 103 11.67 2.62 -15.40
CA SER A 103 11.43 1.38 -14.70
C SER A 103 12.38 0.29 -15.20
N SER A 104 13.48 0.06 -14.50
CA SER A 104 14.40 -1.04 -14.72
C SER A 104 14.16 -2.19 -13.72
N SER A 105 15.09 -3.11 -13.60
CA SER A 105 15.01 -4.28 -12.74
C SER A 105 16.36 -4.61 -12.12
N GLN A 106 16.39 -5.18 -10.93
CA GLN A 106 17.61 -5.77 -10.36
C GLN A 106 18.27 -6.79 -11.28
N GLN A 107 17.50 -7.44 -12.18
CA GLN A 107 18.05 -8.35 -13.17
C GLN A 107 18.98 -7.68 -14.20
N ALA A 108 18.86 -6.36 -14.39
CA ALA A 108 19.77 -5.58 -15.22
C ALA A 108 21.22 -5.51 -14.68
N SER A 109 21.44 -5.89 -13.41
CA SER A 109 22.79 -6.02 -12.84
C SER A 109 23.62 -7.11 -13.56
N LEU A 110 22.95 -8.12 -14.12
CA LEU A 110 23.56 -9.30 -14.76
C LEU A 110 24.54 -10.03 -13.83
N THR A 111 24.33 -9.99 -12.52
CA THR A 111 25.17 -10.62 -11.49
C THR A 111 24.46 -11.79 -10.83
N GLY A 112 25.24 -12.72 -10.27
CA GLY A 112 24.73 -13.88 -9.55
C GLY A 112 23.72 -14.69 -10.37
N ARG A 113 22.55 -14.97 -9.83
CA ARG A 113 21.48 -15.73 -10.48
C ARG A 113 20.93 -15.08 -11.77
N PHE A 114 21.23 -13.83 -11.99
CA PHE A 114 20.76 -13.06 -13.15
C PHE A 114 21.77 -12.97 -14.29
N GLY A 115 22.96 -13.56 -14.18
CA GLY A 115 24.05 -13.48 -15.17
C GLY A 115 23.64 -13.87 -16.61
N ASN A 116 22.68 -14.80 -16.75
CA ASN A 116 22.18 -15.28 -18.04
C ASN A 116 20.74 -14.82 -18.36
N SER A 117 20.24 -13.78 -17.69
CA SER A 117 18.87 -13.26 -17.90
C SER A 117 18.75 -12.48 -19.19
N GLU A 118 18.00 -13.00 -20.17
CA GLU A 118 17.65 -12.24 -21.40
C GLU A 118 16.81 -10.99 -21.06
N TYR A 119 15.87 -11.13 -20.13
CA TYR A 119 15.14 -9.99 -19.59
C TYR A 119 16.09 -8.96 -18.96
N GLY A 120 17.06 -9.42 -18.15
CA GLY A 120 18.08 -8.55 -17.57
C GLY A 120 18.89 -7.81 -18.63
N ARG A 121 19.32 -8.49 -19.70
CA ARG A 121 20.03 -7.87 -20.84
C ARG A 121 19.20 -6.80 -21.54
N SER A 122 17.91 -7.06 -21.77
CA SER A 122 17.03 -6.06 -22.41
C SER A 122 16.79 -4.83 -21.52
N LYS A 123 16.68 -5.02 -20.20
CA LYS A 123 16.57 -3.91 -19.25
C LYS A 123 17.88 -3.12 -19.18
N LYS A 124 19.03 -3.80 -19.16
CA LYS A 124 20.35 -3.14 -19.20
C LYS A 124 20.54 -2.30 -20.45
N ALA A 125 20.15 -2.81 -21.62
CA ALA A 125 20.19 -2.04 -22.87
C ALA A 125 19.30 -0.78 -22.78
N GLY A 126 18.15 -0.86 -22.13
CA GLY A 126 17.32 0.32 -21.83
C GLY A 126 18.03 1.33 -20.93
N GLU A 127 18.67 0.87 -19.82
CA GLU A 127 19.46 1.74 -18.95
C GLU A 127 20.56 2.48 -19.74
N ASP A 128 21.33 1.74 -20.55
CA ASP A 128 22.43 2.31 -21.35
C ASP A 128 21.91 3.36 -22.35
N LEU A 129 20.73 3.16 -22.91
CA LEU A 129 20.07 4.11 -23.80
C LEU A 129 19.71 5.41 -23.07
N PHE A 130 19.14 5.32 -21.87
CA PHE A 130 18.77 6.48 -21.07
C PHE A 130 20.01 7.25 -20.58
N LEU A 131 21.05 6.55 -20.13
CA LEU A 131 22.31 7.16 -19.76
C LEU A 131 22.97 7.90 -20.93
N LYS A 132 22.95 7.29 -22.14
CA LYS A 132 23.44 7.92 -23.35
C LYS A 132 22.64 9.17 -23.74
N PHE A 133 21.31 9.13 -23.58
CA PHE A 133 20.43 10.28 -23.82
C PHE A 133 20.82 11.46 -22.90
N GLU A 134 21.03 11.25 -21.63
CA GLU A 134 21.48 12.27 -20.68
C GLU A 134 22.86 12.82 -21.07
N ASP A 135 23.84 11.94 -21.41
CA ASP A 135 25.20 12.32 -21.76
C ASP A 135 25.26 13.16 -23.04
N GLU A 136 24.38 12.93 -24.03
CA GLU A 136 24.30 13.72 -25.26
C GLU A 136 23.91 15.17 -24.97
N PHE A 137 22.96 15.41 -24.06
CA PHE A 137 22.58 16.77 -23.68
C PHE A 137 23.67 17.46 -22.83
N LEU A 138 24.35 16.72 -21.94
CA LEU A 138 25.48 17.24 -21.15
C LEU A 138 26.59 17.76 -22.07
N ARG A 139 27.01 16.96 -23.07
CA ARG A 139 28.04 17.35 -24.04
C ARG A 139 27.63 18.55 -24.90
N SER A 140 26.35 18.65 -25.25
CA SER A 140 25.83 19.78 -26.04
C SER A 140 25.85 21.08 -25.20
N ALA A 141 25.52 21.00 -23.91
CA ALA A 141 25.61 22.14 -23.01
C ALA A 141 27.04 22.62 -22.80
N ASP A 142 28.00 21.70 -22.59
CA ASP A 142 29.43 22.02 -22.42
C ASP A 142 30.02 22.70 -23.67
N ASN A 143 29.64 22.21 -24.87
CA ASN A 143 30.09 22.81 -26.14
C ASN A 143 29.50 24.21 -26.36
N ALA A 144 28.26 24.46 -25.94
CA ALA A 144 27.64 25.79 -26.04
C ALA A 144 28.28 26.81 -25.08
N ASP A 145 28.65 26.38 -23.86
CA ASP A 145 29.34 27.22 -22.88
C ASP A 145 30.78 27.57 -23.31
N ASN A 146 31.47 26.63 -23.99
CA ASN A 146 32.84 26.87 -24.52
C ASN A 146 32.90 27.80 -25.74
N GLN A 147 31.79 28.02 -26.45
CA GLN A 147 31.69 28.90 -27.62
C GLN A 147 31.22 30.32 -27.31
N ARG A 148 30.78 30.60 -26.07
CA ARG A 148 30.33 31.92 -25.66
C ARG A 148 31.49 32.76 -25.13
N ASP A 149 31.86 33.80 -25.86
CA ASP A 149 32.73 34.88 -25.38
C ASP A 149 32.08 35.57 -24.16
N GLN A 150 32.92 36.00 -23.21
CA GLN A 150 32.67 36.41 -21.85
C GLN A 150 31.67 37.58 -21.60
N LYS A 151 30.74 37.91 -22.47
CA LYS A 151 29.95 39.15 -22.36
C LYS A 151 28.43 39.07 -22.48
N GLU A 152 27.79 37.92 -22.55
CA GLU A 152 26.33 37.91 -22.59
C GLU A 152 25.69 37.00 -21.53
N SER A 153 24.84 37.67 -20.78
CA SER A 153 23.96 37.30 -19.66
C SER A 153 23.51 35.84 -19.50
N VAL A 154 23.58 35.44 -18.29
CA VAL A 154 23.14 34.33 -17.43
C VAL A 154 21.72 33.78 -17.66
N GLN A 155 21.16 33.70 -18.84
CA GLN A 155 19.75 33.28 -19.00
C GLN A 155 19.46 32.05 -19.88
N SER A 156 20.45 31.32 -20.37
CA SER A 156 20.17 30.06 -21.07
C SER A 156 21.33 29.04 -20.98
N ALA A 157 21.73 28.68 -19.77
CA ALA A 157 22.44 27.42 -19.60
C ALA A 157 21.41 26.32 -19.92
N GLY A 158 21.64 25.60 -21.03
CA GLY A 158 20.71 24.62 -21.56
C GLY A 158 20.33 23.60 -20.43
N LEU A 159 19.04 23.52 -20.08
CA LEU A 159 18.53 22.50 -19.18
C LEU A 159 18.91 21.13 -19.74
N VAL A 160 19.57 20.32 -18.91
CA VAL A 160 19.85 18.91 -19.23
C VAL A 160 18.72 18.08 -18.65
N PRO A 161 18.12 17.17 -19.45
CA PRO A 161 17.08 16.31 -18.93
C PRO A 161 17.61 15.48 -17.77
N ARG A 162 16.84 15.38 -16.68
CA ARG A 162 17.15 14.55 -15.51
C ARG A 162 16.66 13.13 -15.76
N VAL A 163 17.57 12.18 -15.74
CA VAL A 163 17.25 10.75 -15.90
C VAL A 163 17.24 10.06 -14.55
N LEU A 164 16.18 9.28 -14.26
CA LEU A 164 15.92 8.59 -13.02
C LEU A 164 15.77 7.09 -13.30
N ILE A 165 16.81 6.30 -13.05
CA ILE A 165 16.81 4.86 -13.34
C ILE A 165 16.58 4.07 -12.05
N TYR A 166 15.43 3.38 -11.95
CA TYR A 166 15.09 2.54 -10.81
C TYR A 166 15.22 1.06 -11.15
N ARG A 167 16.07 0.33 -10.45
CA ARG A 167 16.19 -1.13 -10.52
C ARG A 167 15.26 -1.78 -9.51
N PHE A 168 14.01 -2.01 -9.87
CA PHE A 168 13.03 -2.58 -8.97
C PHE A 168 13.36 -4.02 -8.58
N PRO A 169 13.19 -4.40 -7.27
CA PRO A 169 13.11 -5.78 -6.83
C PRO A 169 11.76 -6.40 -7.22
N ASN A 170 11.36 -7.50 -6.56
CA ASN A 170 10.05 -8.09 -6.81
C ASN A 170 8.94 -7.19 -6.24
N LEU A 171 8.01 -6.78 -7.09
CA LEU A 171 6.90 -5.93 -6.70
C LEU A 171 5.68 -6.76 -6.27
N PHE A 172 4.94 -6.26 -5.28
CA PHE A 172 3.68 -6.82 -4.85
C PHE A 172 2.68 -5.76 -4.41
N GLY A 173 1.39 -6.10 -4.37
CA GLY A 173 0.31 -5.21 -3.95
C GLY A 173 -0.97 -5.43 -4.74
N LYS A 174 -1.97 -4.59 -4.46
CA LYS A 174 -3.27 -4.62 -5.13
C LYS A 174 -3.13 -4.48 -6.66
N TRP A 175 -4.01 -5.17 -7.41
CA TRP A 175 -4.09 -5.18 -8.88
C TRP A 175 -2.90 -5.84 -9.60
N CYS A 176 -1.97 -6.46 -8.89
CA CYS A 176 -0.95 -7.30 -9.51
C CYS A 176 -1.62 -8.55 -10.11
N ARG A 177 -1.28 -8.90 -11.36
CA ARG A 177 -1.88 -10.05 -12.05
C ARG A 177 -1.35 -11.37 -11.46
N PRO A 178 -2.22 -12.23 -10.91
CA PRO A 178 -1.81 -13.55 -10.43
C PRO A 178 -1.41 -14.46 -11.60
N ASN A 179 -0.61 -15.49 -11.31
CA ASN A 179 -0.13 -16.47 -12.31
C ASN A 179 0.62 -15.84 -13.49
N TYR A 180 1.18 -14.65 -13.29
CA TYR A 180 1.93 -13.94 -14.32
C TYR A 180 3.40 -13.76 -13.92
N ASN A 181 3.74 -12.82 -13.04
CA ASN A 181 5.13 -12.51 -12.71
C ASN A 181 5.39 -12.20 -11.23
N SER A 182 4.45 -12.50 -10.35
CA SER A 182 4.58 -12.29 -8.91
C SER A 182 4.13 -13.54 -8.15
N ALA A 183 5.06 -14.12 -7.38
CA ALA A 183 4.75 -15.23 -6.48
C ALA A 183 3.74 -14.77 -5.42
N VAL A 184 3.91 -13.57 -4.84
CA VAL A 184 3.01 -13.00 -3.83
C VAL A 184 1.58 -12.88 -4.38
N ALA A 185 1.40 -12.29 -5.57
CA ALA A 185 0.08 -12.17 -6.19
C ALA A 185 -0.56 -13.54 -6.45
N THR A 186 0.24 -14.51 -6.90
CA THR A 186 -0.23 -15.88 -7.14
C THR A 186 -0.66 -16.56 -5.84
N PHE A 187 0.15 -16.45 -4.78
CA PHE A 187 -0.18 -17.04 -3.48
C PHE A 187 -1.40 -16.37 -2.85
N CYS A 188 -1.49 -15.03 -2.87
CA CYS A 188 -2.67 -14.31 -2.39
C CYS A 188 -3.94 -14.76 -3.10
N ASN A 189 -3.91 -14.77 -4.44
CA ASN A 189 -5.05 -15.21 -5.25
C ASN A 189 -5.44 -16.66 -4.95
N ASN A 190 -4.46 -17.57 -4.93
CA ASN A 190 -4.76 -18.99 -4.79
C ASN A 190 -5.30 -19.29 -3.38
N ILE A 191 -4.71 -18.75 -2.33
CA ILE A 191 -5.22 -18.93 -0.95
C ILE A 191 -6.59 -18.28 -0.78
N ALA A 192 -6.81 -17.07 -1.32
CA ALA A 192 -8.11 -16.42 -1.26
C ALA A 192 -9.23 -17.22 -1.94
N ASN A 193 -8.89 -17.97 -2.99
CA ASN A 193 -9.83 -18.76 -3.77
C ASN A 193 -9.78 -20.29 -3.48
N ASP A 194 -9.17 -20.71 -2.38
CA ASP A 194 -9.01 -22.11 -1.96
C ASP A 194 -8.30 -22.99 -3.02
N LEU A 195 -7.46 -22.38 -3.86
CA LEU A 195 -6.68 -23.07 -4.86
C LEU A 195 -5.34 -23.57 -4.28
N PRO A 196 -4.79 -24.68 -4.79
CA PRO A 196 -3.51 -25.18 -4.33
C PRO A 196 -2.37 -24.19 -4.63
N ILE A 197 -1.40 -24.13 -3.73
CA ILE A 197 -0.14 -23.43 -3.93
C ILE A 197 1.00 -24.44 -3.95
N GLN A 198 1.99 -24.16 -4.79
CA GLN A 198 3.21 -24.96 -4.85
C GLN A 198 4.40 -24.05 -4.49
N VAL A 199 5.17 -24.47 -3.49
CA VAL A 199 6.43 -23.85 -3.08
C VAL A 199 7.51 -24.90 -3.20
N ASN A 200 8.41 -24.76 -4.17
CA ASN A 200 9.45 -25.76 -4.40
C ASN A 200 10.52 -25.72 -3.30
N ASP A 201 10.90 -24.54 -2.87
CA ASP A 201 11.83 -24.32 -1.79
C ASP A 201 11.36 -23.15 -0.91
N PRO A 202 10.83 -23.42 0.29
CA PRO A 202 10.32 -22.37 1.19
C PRO A 202 11.42 -21.47 1.78
N SER A 203 12.70 -21.87 1.72
CA SER A 203 13.83 -21.09 2.25
C SER A 203 14.30 -19.98 1.29
N VAL A 204 13.81 -19.95 0.06
CA VAL A 204 14.19 -18.92 -0.91
C VAL A 204 13.73 -17.55 -0.42
N GLU A 205 14.70 -16.68 -0.16
CA GLU A 205 14.48 -15.28 0.23
C GLU A 205 14.20 -14.42 -1.01
N LEU A 206 13.22 -13.54 -0.88
CA LEU A 206 12.87 -12.52 -1.84
C LEU A 206 13.03 -11.14 -1.23
N GLU A 207 13.62 -10.24 -1.99
CA GLU A 207 13.48 -8.81 -1.74
C GLU A 207 12.19 -8.32 -2.41
N LEU A 208 11.30 -7.76 -1.61
CA LEU A 208 9.96 -7.33 -2.01
C LEU A 208 9.77 -5.84 -1.78
N LEU A 209 9.21 -5.16 -2.78
CA LEU A 209 8.81 -3.76 -2.70
C LEU A 209 7.29 -3.65 -2.85
N TYR A 210 6.65 -3.03 -1.88
CA TYR A 210 5.21 -2.81 -1.90
C TYR A 210 4.83 -1.69 -2.86
N ILE A 211 3.75 -1.87 -3.59
CA ILE A 211 3.38 -0.97 -4.68
C ILE A 211 3.12 0.46 -4.23
N ASP A 212 2.53 0.66 -3.04
CA ASP A 212 2.23 2.01 -2.58
C ASP A 212 3.49 2.74 -2.06
N ASP A 213 4.48 2.01 -1.49
CA ASP A 213 5.79 2.60 -1.15
C ASP A 213 6.52 3.05 -2.43
N LEU A 214 6.44 2.26 -3.51
CA LEU A 214 6.99 2.65 -4.81
C LEU A 214 6.27 3.87 -5.38
N VAL A 215 4.95 3.93 -5.31
CA VAL A 215 4.17 5.07 -5.81
C VAL A 215 4.52 6.35 -5.03
N GLU A 216 4.73 6.27 -3.73
CA GLU A 216 5.19 7.41 -2.92
C GLU A 216 6.57 7.90 -3.35
N GLU A 217 7.52 7.00 -3.59
CA GLU A 217 8.84 7.35 -4.15
C GLU A 217 8.71 7.99 -5.54
N MET A 218 7.83 7.47 -6.40
CA MET A 218 7.59 8.05 -7.73
C MET A 218 6.98 9.46 -7.64
N ILE A 219 6.13 9.73 -6.64
CA ILE A 219 5.59 11.07 -6.39
C ILE A 219 6.70 12.00 -5.88
N ALA A 220 7.62 11.51 -5.04
CA ALA A 220 8.78 12.27 -4.59
C ALA A 220 9.68 12.72 -5.76
N CYS A 221 9.80 11.89 -6.81
CA CYS A 221 10.52 12.27 -8.04
C CYS A 221 9.97 13.55 -8.71
N LEU A 222 8.65 13.79 -8.64
CA LEU A 222 8.03 14.99 -9.21
C LEU A 222 8.47 16.27 -8.50
N LYS A 223 8.94 16.15 -7.25
CA LYS A 223 9.45 17.25 -6.44
C LYS A 223 10.98 17.38 -6.46
N GLY A 224 11.68 16.40 -7.06
CA GLY A 224 13.13 16.30 -7.00
C GLY A 224 13.65 15.72 -5.67
N GLU A 225 12.79 15.00 -4.96
CA GLU A 225 13.08 14.38 -3.65
C GLU A 225 13.39 12.88 -3.77
N GLU A 226 13.76 12.39 -4.96
CA GLU A 226 14.12 10.98 -5.18
C GLU A 226 15.36 10.55 -4.42
N HIS A 227 15.42 9.27 -4.03
CA HIS A 227 16.58 8.68 -3.37
C HIS A 227 17.59 8.19 -4.41
N ARG A 228 18.75 8.85 -4.49
CA ARG A 228 19.86 8.52 -5.40
C ARG A 228 20.77 7.45 -4.83
N CYS A 229 21.33 6.61 -5.70
CA CYS A 229 22.27 5.56 -5.32
C CYS A 229 23.24 5.16 -6.46
N GLU A 230 24.20 4.33 -6.07
CA GLU A 230 25.00 3.48 -6.95
C GLU A 230 24.64 2.01 -6.65
N PHE A 231 24.86 1.10 -7.60
CA PHE A 231 24.71 -0.33 -7.40
C PHE A 231 26.05 -1.03 -7.47
N GLU A 232 26.44 -1.71 -6.39
CA GLU A 232 27.52 -2.68 -6.37
C GLU A 232 26.92 -4.09 -6.51
N GLY A 233 26.78 -4.55 -7.75
CA GLY A 233 26.01 -5.75 -8.08
C GLY A 233 24.53 -5.58 -7.79
N LEU A 234 24.01 -6.23 -6.73
CA LEU A 234 22.63 -6.07 -6.24
C LEU A 234 22.53 -5.14 -5.02
N THR A 235 23.67 -4.78 -4.43
CA THR A 235 23.70 -3.95 -3.23
C THR A 235 23.47 -2.49 -3.60
N VAL A 236 22.53 -1.85 -2.91
CA VAL A 236 22.27 -0.41 -3.01
C VAL A 236 23.28 0.32 -2.13
N VAL A 237 24.02 1.26 -2.72
CA VAL A 237 24.91 2.19 -2.03
C VAL A 237 24.29 3.58 -2.13
N PRO A 238 23.56 4.06 -1.10
CA PRO A 238 22.89 5.35 -1.13
C PRO A 238 23.87 6.51 -1.35
N ALA A 239 23.42 7.55 -2.03
CA ALA A 239 24.14 8.80 -2.09
C ALA A 239 24.22 9.44 -0.68
N PRO A 240 25.29 10.19 -0.37
CA PRO A 240 25.36 10.95 0.87
C PRO A 240 24.18 11.91 1.02
N ALA A 241 23.79 12.23 2.27
CA ALA A 241 22.63 13.08 2.53
C ALA A 241 22.79 14.52 2.00
N ASP A 242 24.03 14.98 1.79
CA ASP A 242 24.38 16.28 1.22
C ASP A 242 24.59 16.24 -0.30
N TYR A 243 24.34 15.10 -0.92
CA TYR A 243 24.44 14.94 -2.39
C TYR A 243 23.33 15.75 -3.08
N THR A 244 23.74 16.64 -3.96
CA THR A 244 22.84 17.34 -4.91
C THR A 244 23.27 16.97 -6.33
N ASP A 245 22.33 16.61 -7.18
CA ASP A 245 22.65 16.16 -8.55
C ASP A 245 23.05 17.32 -9.51
N GLY A 246 23.48 18.45 -8.95
CA GLY A 246 23.99 19.61 -9.69
C GLY A 246 22.97 20.32 -10.59
N ALA A 247 21.73 19.84 -10.68
CA ALA A 247 20.67 20.44 -11.49
C ALA A 247 20.10 21.71 -10.84
N ASP A 248 20.13 21.80 -9.50
CA ASP A 248 19.53 22.88 -8.73
C ASP A 248 20.49 24.06 -8.43
N ASN A 249 21.78 23.97 -8.80
CA ASN A 249 22.79 24.97 -8.47
C ASN A 249 22.91 26.11 -9.46
N ALA A 250 21.81 26.65 -9.99
CA ALA A 250 21.83 27.93 -10.70
C ALA A 250 22.27 29.12 -9.82
N ASN A 251 22.22 28.98 -8.48
CA ASN A 251 22.49 30.05 -7.51
C ASN A 251 23.89 30.00 -6.84
N LEU A 252 24.73 28.99 -7.07
CA LEU A 252 26.05 28.85 -6.43
C LEU A 252 27.24 29.13 -7.39
N ARG A 253 27.04 29.93 -8.46
CA ARG A 253 28.07 30.22 -9.48
C ARG A 253 29.13 31.26 -9.07
N ASN A 254 29.42 31.48 -7.80
CA ASN A 254 30.35 32.54 -7.41
C ASN A 254 31.54 32.13 -6.53
N GLN A 255 31.96 30.87 -6.49
CA GLN A 255 33.29 30.57 -5.90
C GLN A 255 33.95 29.37 -6.62
N ASP A 256 35.13 29.68 -7.17
CA ASP A 256 36.18 28.77 -7.66
C ASP A 256 35.94 27.82 -8.82
N ASN A 257 36.72 28.03 -9.84
CA ASN A 257 37.12 27.30 -11.03
C ASN A 257 37.14 25.75 -11.04
N GLN A 258 36.31 25.07 -10.28
CA GLN A 258 36.01 23.64 -10.45
C GLN A 258 34.66 23.52 -11.14
N ARG A 259 34.66 23.68 -12.49
CA ARG A 259 33.50 23.46 -13.34
C ARG A 259 33.01 22.02 -13.19
N ASN A 260 31.86 21.91 -12.63
CA ASN A 260 30.75 20.99 -12.87
C ASN A 260 31.07 19.77 -13.76
N GLN A 261 31.86 18.81 -13.27
CA GLN A 261 31.56 17.44 -13.56
C GLN A 261 30.35 17.10 -12.69
N ARG A 262 29.14 16.96 -13.26
CA ARG A 262 28.08 16.23 -12.59
C ARG A 262 28.72 14.94 -12.08
N ASP A 263 28.60 14.67 -10.81
CA ASP A 263 29.08 13.44 -10.22
C ASP A 263 28.28 12.30 -10.87
N THR A 264 28.89 11.63 -11.85
CA THR A 264 28.26 10.51 -12.57
C THR A 264 28.16 9.25 -11.70
N LYS A 265 28.54 9.35 -10.43
CA LYS A 265 28.58 8.20 -9.52
C LYS A 265 27.19 7.72 -9.12
N TYR A 266 26.27 8.63 -8.76
CA TYR A 266 24.93 8.27 -8.26
C TYR A 266 23.85 8.47 -9.34
N ARG A 267 23.94 7.72 -10.43
CA ARG A 267 23.01 7.84 -11.59
C ARG A 267 21.75 7.00 -11.45
N TYR A 268 21.68 6.15 -10.44
CA TYR A 268 20.51 5.31 -10.19
C TYR A 268 19.69 5.85 -9.03
N CYS A 269 18.46 5.36 -8.94
CA CYS A 269 17.56 5.65 -7.84
C CYS A 269 17.07 4.34 -7.20
N TYR A 270 16.62 4.42 -5.95
CA TYR A 270 16.07 3.28 -5.23
C TYR A 270 14.90 3.69 -4.35
N CYS A 271 14.03 2.75 -4.01
CA CYS A 271 13.02 2.95 -2.99
C CYS A 271 13.59 2.49 -1.64
N PRO A 272 13.59 3.34 -0.59
CA PRO A 272 14.26 3.01 0.67
C PRO A 272 13.53 1.95 1.50
N VAL A 273 12.28 1.63 1.17
CA VAL A 273 11.45 0.68 1.92
C VAL A 273 11.30 -0.63 1.15
N THR A 274 12.12 -1.61 1.47
CA THR A 274 11.98 -2.99 0.95
C THR A 274 11.86 -4.00 2.10
N HIS A 275 11.42 -5.21 1.79
CA HIS A 275 11.24 -6.29 2.74
C HIS A 275 11.97 -7.55 2.26
N HIS A 276 12.78 -8.13 3.13
CA HIS A 276 13.46 -9.41 2.91
C HIS A 276 12.69 -10.51 3.63
N VAL A 277 12.08 -11.42 2.88
CA VAL A 277 11.23 -12.48 3.42
C VAL A 277 11.36 -13.75 2.59
N THR A 278 11.22 -14.89 3.22
CA THR A 278 11.23 -16.19 2.54
C THR A 278 9.86 -16.53 1.94
N LEU A 279 9.85 -17.38 0.93
CA LEU A 279 8.60 -17.91 0.37
C LEU A 279 7.76 -18.65 1.43
N GLY A 280 8.41 -19.33 2.38
CA GLY A 280 7.77 -20.00 3.51
C GLY A 280 7.02 -19.03 4.42
N GLU A 281 7.68 -17.97 4.86
CA GLU A 281 7.09 -16.92 5.71
C GLU A 281 5.88 -16.26 5.05
N ILE A 282 5.96 -15.95 3.74
CA ILE A 282 4.84 -15.41 2.99
C ILE A 282 3.63 -16.33 3.05
N VAL A 283 3.85 -17.63 2.80
CA VAL A 283 2.77 -18.64 2.78
C VAL A 283 2.18 -18.85 4.17
N GLU A 284 3.00 -18.88 5.22
CA GLU A 284 2.54 -19.01 6.61
C GLU A 284 1.66 -17.84 7.02
N LEU A 285 2.09 -16.61 6.72
CA LEU A 285 1.28 -15.41 6.98
C LEU A 285 -0.05 -15.47 6.22
N LEU A 286 -0.05 -15.77 4.92
CA LEU A 286 -1.27 -15.85 4.14
C LEU A 286 -2.24 -16.93 4.64
N ARG A 287 -1.73 -18.09 5.05
CA ARG A 287 -2.54 -19.15 5.67
C ARG A 287 -3.10 -18.72 7.02
N SER A 288 -2.35 -17.96 7.81
CA SER A 288 -2.86 -17.40 9.07
C SER A 288 -4.00 -16.43 8.82
N PHE A 289 -3.88 -15.56 7.82
CA PHE A 289 -4.94 -14.63 7.44
C PHE A 289 -6.21 -15.37 6.96
N ALA A 290 -6.04 -16.41 6.16
CA ALA A 290 -7.17 -17.21 5.66
C ALA A 290 -7.91 -17.94 6.80
N ARG A 291 -7.19 -18.46 7.81
CA ARG A 291 -7.82 -19.11 9.00
C ARG A 291 -8.65 -18.12 9.83
N ASN A 292 -8.23 -16.87 9.87
CA ASN A 292 -8.88 -15.82 10.67
C ASN A 292 -10.07 -15.17 9.93
N THR A 293 -10.26 -15.50 8.65
CA THR A 293 -11.41 -15.04 7.85
C THR A 293 -12.50 -16.11 7.93
N PRO A 294 -13.69 -15.81 8.49
CA PRO A 294 -14.77 -16.78 8.60
C PRO A 294 -15.19 -17.33 7.23
N SER A 295 -15.56 -18.60 7.21
CA SER A 295 -16.10 -19.22 6.01
C SER A 295 -17.60 -18.90 5.85
N SER A 296 -18.03 -18.58 4.64
CA SER A 296 -19.45 -18.47 4.31
C SER A 296 -20.14 -19.86 4.24
N THR A 297 -19.33 -20.93 4.17
CA THR A 297 -19.79 -22.33 4.05
C THR A 297 -18.92 -23.27 4.88
N GLY A 298 -19.50 -24.31 5.48
CA GLY A 298 -18.76 -25.34 6.21
C GLY A 298 -18.56 -25.05 7.70
N GLU A 299 -17.51 -25.65 8.29
CA GLU A 299 -17.12 -25.43 9.68
C GLU A 299 -16.72 -23.96 9.90
N GLY A 300 -17.11 -23.36 11.01
CA GLY A 300 -16.91 -21.96 11.33
C GLY A 300 -17.94 -20.98 10.70
N ARG A 301 -18.99 -21.49 10.03
CA ARG A 301 -20.05 -20.63 9.50
C ARG A 301 -20.78 -19.92 10.63
N GLY A 302 -20.79 -18.58 10.56
CA GLY A 302 -21.46 -17.73 11.54
C GLY A 302 -20.61 -17.38 12.76
N GLU A 303 -19.38 -17.87 12.86
CA GLU A 303 -18.43 -17.43 13.90
C GLU A 303 -17.99 -15.99 13.66
N ALA A 304 -17.70 -15.28 14.74
CA ALA A 304 -17.14 -13.94 14.66
C ALA A 304 -15.70 -13.99 14.12
N PRO A 305 -15.32 -13.08 13.20
CA PRO A 305 -13.97 -13.04 12.67
C PRO A 305 -12.96 -12.66 13.74
N LEU A 306 -11.78 -13.27 13.68
CA LEU A 306 -10.64 -12.90 14.50
C LEU A 306 -9.90 -11.72 13.83
N ILE A 307 -9.79 -10.59 14.52
CA ILE A 307 -8.99 -9.45 14.06
C ILE A 307 -7.51 -9.79 14.23
N PRO A 308 -6.71 -9.83 13.16
CA PRO A 308 -5.29 -10.09 13.28
C PRO A 308 -4.57 -8.87 13.90
N GLU A 309 -3.67 -9.10 14.85
CA GLU A 309 -2.75 -8.07 15.35
C GLU A 309 -1.60 -7.92 14.36
N ILE A 310 -1.66 -6.88 13.56
CA ILE A 310 -0.65 -6.60 12.54
C ILE A 310 0.02 -5.26 12.86
N PRO A 311 1.35 -5.24 13.14
CA PRO A 311 2.08 -4.00 13.40
C PRO A 311 1.94 -3.01 12.25
N ASP A 312 1.84 -1.73 12.57
CA ASP A 312 1.74 -0.67 11.57
C ASP A 312 3.01 -0.63 10.70
N ASN A 313 2.86 -0.28 9.41
CA ASN A 313 3.93 -0.26 8.41
C ASN A 313 4.72 -1.57 8.23
N SER A 314 4.25 -2.69 8.79
CA SER A 314 4.90 -3.99 8.65
C SER A 314 4.66 -4.62 7.28
N PHE A 315 5.54 -5.55 6.89
CA PHE A 315 5.30 -6.42 5.75
C PHE A 315 3.97 -7.16 5.85
N ALA A 316 3.63 -7.66 7.05
CA ALA A 316 2.39 -8.37 7.30
C ALA A 316 1.15 -7.51 6.98
N LYS A 317 1.15 -6.20 7.34
CA LYS A 317 0.06 -5.27 7.01
C LYS A 317 -0.10 -5.11 5.49
N LYS A 318 1.00 -4.91 4.78
CA LYS A 318 1.04 -4.75 3.33
C LYS A 318 0.59 -6.03 2.61
N LEU A 319 1.04 -7.19 3.11
CA LEU A 319 0.65 -8.50 2.60
C LEU A 319 -0.83 -8.79 2.86
N TYR A 320 -1.35 -8.46 4.05
CA TYR A 320 -2.77 -8.65 4.37
C TYR A 320 -3.68 -7.78 3.48
N SER A 321 -3.34 -6.50 3.29
CA SER A 321 -4.06 -5.62 2.36
C SER A 321 -4.03 -6.16 0.92
N THR A 322 -2.89 -6.72 0.50
CA THR A 322 -2.76 -7.39 -0.79
C THR A 322 -3.66 -8.62 -0.87
N TYR A 323 -3.64 -9.50 0.15
CA TYR A 323 -4.49 -10.68 0.23
C TYR A 323 -5.99 -10.34 0.13
N LEU A 324 -6.45 -9.36 0.91
CA LEU A 324 -7.84 -8.91 0.90
C LEU A 324 -8.30 -8.44 -0.49
N SER A 325 -7.40 -7.86 -1.29
CA SER A 325 -7.71 -7.41 -2.66
C SER A 325 -7.98 -8.55 -3.65
N TYR A 326 -7.71 -9.80 -3.28
CA TYR A 326 -7.97 -11.00 -4.08
C TYR A 326 -9.15 -11.83 -3.56
N LEU A 327 -9.81 -11.41 -2.46
CA LEU A 327 -10.97 -12.13 -1.95
C LEU A 327 -12.08 -12.19 -3.01
N PRO A 328 -12.63 -13.38 -3.30
CA PRO A 328 -13.79 -13.51 -4.16
C PRO A 328 -15.03 -12.94 -3.46
N LYS A 329 -16.01 -12.51 -4.24
CA LYS A 329 -17.22 -11.84 -3.75
C LYS A 329 -17.93 -12.61 -2.63
N GLU A 330 -17.91 -13.92 -2.70
CA GLU A 330 -18.55 -14.85 -1.76
C GLU A 330 -17.88 -14.85 -0.37
N LYS A 331 -16.63 -14.40 -0.29
CA LYS A 331 -15.87 -14.28 0.97
C LYS A 331 -15.80 -12.86 1.52
N VAL A 332 -16.35 -11.86 0.81
CA VAL A 332 -16.36 -10.45 1.26
C VAL A 332 -17.43 -10.22 2.32
N ALA A 333 -18.57 -10.92 2.23
CA ALA A 333 -19.66 -10.80 3.19
C ALA A 333 -20.09 -12.19 3.67
N PHE A 334 -20.24 -12.34 4.97
CA PHE A 334 -20.67 -13.59 5.60
C PHE A 334 -21.63 -13.29 6.76
N PRO A 335 -22.66 -14.16 7.02
CA PRO A 335 -23.59 -13.98 8.12
C PRO A 335 -22.92 -14.35 9.45
N LEU A 336 -23.25 -13.60 10.50
CA LEU A 336 -22.89 -13.96 11.88
C LEU A 336 -24.01 -14.75 12.53
N LYS A 337 -23.67 -15.59 13.50
CA LYS A 337 -24.62 -16.34 14.31
C LYS A 337 -25.32 -15.40 15.28
N MET A 338 -26.62 -15.25 15.12
CA MET A 338 -27.46 -14.52 16.07
C MET A 338 -28.07 -15.49 17.08
N ASN A 339 -27.77 -15.30 18.36
CA ASN A 339 -28.45 -16.02 19.45
C ASN A 339 -29.71 -15.23 19.81
N ILE A 340 -30.88 -15.75 19.40
CA ILE A 340 -32.18 -15.05 19.51
C ILE A 340 -33.04 -15.79 20.54
N ASP A 341 -33.66 -15.05 21.47
CA ASP A 341 -34.66 -15.51 22.43
C ASP A 341 -35.81 -14.51 22.59
N ASP A 342 -36.73 -14.75 23.54
CA ASP A 342 -37.87 -13.86 23.78
C ASP A 342 -37.45 -12.47 24.27
N ARG A 343 -36.26 -12.32 24.82
CA ARG A 343 -35.70 -11.07 25.34
C ARG A 343 -35.05 -10.21 24.24
N GLY A 344 -34.72 -10.78 23.07
CA GLY A 344 -34.06 -10.10 22.00
C GLY A 344 -32.99 -10.96 21.33
N SER A 345 -31.79 -10.39 21.07
CA SER A 345 -30.71 -11.15 20.48
C SER A 345 -29.34 -10.74 21.04
N PHE A 346 -28.38 -11.65 20.89
CA PHE A 346 -26.95 -11.42 21.15
C PHE A 346 -26.13 -11.97 19.99
N THR A 347 -25.19 -11.17 19.47
CA THR A 347 -24.36 -11.53 18.33
C THR A 347 -22.94 -11.08 18.59
N GLU A 348 -22.00 -12.01 18.49
CA GLU A 348 -20.58 -11.72 18.48
C GLU A 348 -20.19 -11.14 17.13
N LEU A 349 -19.53 -9.98 17.12
CA LEU A 349 -19.18 -9.26 15.91
C LEU A 349 -17.74 -9.55 15.46
N VAL A 350 -16.80 -9.45 16.42
CA VAL A 350 -15.36 -9.70 16.17
C VAL A 350 -14.68 -10.16 17.45
N HIS A 351 -13.66 -11.00 17.31
CA HIS A 351 -12.74 -11.41 18.36
C HIS A 351 -11.36 -10.76 18.15
N THR A 352 -10.59 -10.62 19.22
CA THR A 352 -9.20 -10.16 19.19
C THR A 352 -8.25 -11.28 19.63
N LEU A 353 -6.98 -11.25 19.18
CA LEU A 353 -5.99 -12.28 19.51
C LEU A 353 -5.68 -12.40 21.01
N ASN A 354 -5.85 -11.31 21.75
CA ASN A 354 -5.71 -11.27 23.21
C ASN A 354 -7.01 -11.63 23.96
N SER A 355 -7.84 -12.46 23.33
CA SER A 355 -9.10 -13.00 23.88
C SER A 355 -10.22 -11.98 24.09
N GLY A 356 -10.11 -10.76 23.54
CA GLY A 356 -11.20 -9.78 23.61
C GLY A 356 -12.31 -10.10 22.61
N GLN A 357 -13.54 -9.66 22.95
CA GLN A 357 -14.75 -9.85 22.17
C GLN A 357 -15.55 -8.56 22.06
N VAL A 358 -15.92 -8.21 20.82
CA VAL A 358 -16.94 -7.17 20.56
C VAL A 358 -18.22 -7.86 20.14
N SER A 359 -19.33 -7.47 20.77
CA SER A 359 -20.65 -8.05 20.49
C SER A 359 -21.72 -6.97 20.44
N ILE A 360 -22.89 -7.32 19.89
CA ILE A 360 -24.08 -6.50 19.91
C ILE A 360 -25.20 -7.22 20.64
N ASN A 361 -25.84 -6.52 21.56
CA ASN A 361 -27.00 -7.00 22.28
C ASN A 361 -28.22 -6.13 21.94
N ILE A 362 -29.31 -6.78 21.53
CA ILE A 362 -30.59 -6.14 21.28
C ILE A 362 -31.56 -6.60 22.34
N SER A 363 -32.06 -5.68 23.19
CA SER A 363 -33.06 -5.94 24.19
C SER A 363 -34.41 -5.38 23.74
N LYS A 364 -35.44 -6.23 23.74
CA LYS A 364 -36.83 -5.80 23.46
C LYS A 364 -37.35 -4.82 24.53
N PRO A 365 -38.46 -4.10 24.24
CA PRO A 365 -39.09 -3.19 25.20
C PRO A 365 -39.31 -3.81 26.57
N GLY A 366 -38.94 -3.07 27.62
CA GLY A 366 -39.12 -3.48 29.03
C GLY A 366 -38.24 -4.63 29.52
N ILE A 367 -37.37 -5.16 28.72
CA ILE A 367 -36.50 -6.31 29.10
C ILE A 367 -35.30 -5.86 29.90
N THR A 368 -35.03 -6.63 30.98
CA THR A 368 -33.79 -6.58 31.74
C THR A 368 -32.90 -7.76 31.37
N LYS A 369 -31.61 -7.50 31.10
CA LYS A 369 -30.57 -8.50 30.90
C LYS A 369 -29.39 -8.27 31.85
N GLY A 370 -28.51 -9.28 31.99
CA GLY A 370 -27.43 -9.27 32.98
C GLY A 370 -27.86 -10.02 34.26
N GLN A 371 -27.84 -9.37 35.40
CA GLN A 371 -28.08 -9.96 36.73
C GLN A 371 -26.97 -10.93 37.10
N HIS A 372 -25.72 -10.51 36.89
CA HIS A 372 -24.56 -11.32 37.22
C HIS A 372 -23.32 -10.43 37.48
N TRP A 373 -22.31 -11.02 38.04
CA TRP A 373 -21.02 -10.40 38.29
C TRP A 373 -19.85 -11.28 37.81
N HIS A 374 -18.65 -10.71 37.76
CA HIS A 374 -17.42 -11.34 37.27
C HIS A 374 -16.27 -11.16 38.27
N ASN A 375 -15.29 -12.08 38.30
CA ASN A 375 -14.04 -11.93 39.06
C ASN A 375 -13.00 -11.08 38.35
N THR A 376 -12.67 -11.46 37.14
CA THR A 376 -11.58 -10.84 36.32
C THR A 376 -12.06 -10.32 34.98
N LYS A 377 -13.15 -10.85 34.48
CA LYS A 377 -13.80 -10.35 33.30
C LYS A 377 -14.36 -8.97 33.59
N TRP A 378 -14.11 -8.04 32.70
CA TRP A 378 -14.71 -6.71 32.71
C TRP A 378 -15.27 -6.40 31.31
N GLU A 379 -16.27 -5.53 31.29
CA GLU A 379 -17.01 -5.24 30.08
C GLU A 379 -17.23 -3.74 29.92
N TYR A 380 -17.32 -3.27 28.67
CA TYR A 380 -17.90 -1.98 28.33
C TYR A 380 -19.27 -2.18 27.76
N PHE A 381 -20.26 -1.40 28.22
CA PHE A 381 -21.57 -1.28 27.61
C PHE A 381 -21.70 0.11 26.97
N ILE A 382 -22.06 0.14 25.68
CA ILE A 382 -22.14 1.34 24.85
C ILE A 382 -23.50 1.32 24.15
N ILE A 383 -24.43 2.18 24.60
CA ILE A 383 -25.75 2.23 24.01
C ILE A 383 -25.68 3.09 22.75
N VAL A 384 -26.09 2.53 21.61
CA VAL A 384 -26.04 3.17 20.28
C VAL A 384 -27.42 3.46 19.71
N SER A 385 -28.50 2.90 20.31
CA SER A 385 -29.89 3.21 19.95
C SER A 385 -30.83 2.82 21.10
N GLY A 386 -31.89 3.59 21.30
CA GLY A 386 -32.86 3.38 22.35
C GLY A 386 -32.50 4.09 23.67
N HIS A 387 -33.26 3.83 24.71
CA HIS A 387 -33.13 4.45 26.03
C HIS A 387 -33.14 3.38 27.10
N GLY A 388 -32.16 3.37 28.01
CA GLY A 388 -31.96 2.32 28.99
C GLY A 388 -31.41 2.82 30.31
N LEU A 389 -31.41 1.92 31.29
CA LEU A 389 -30.79 2.08 32.59
C LEU A 389 -29.83 0.95 32.85
N ILE A 390 -28.59 1.28 33.19
CA ILE A 390 -27.59 0.32 33.67
C ILE A 390 -27.51 0.47 35.18
N GLN A 391 -27.55 -0.63 35.88
CA GLN A 391 -27.40 -0.67 37.33
C GLN A 391 -26.22 -1.55 37.72
N GLU A 392 -25.43 -1.09 38.69
CA GLU A 392 -24.32 -1.83 39.29
C GLU A 392 -24.42 -1.80 40.79
N ARG A 393 -24.20 -2.94 41.46
CA ARG A 393 -24.14 -3.06 42.89
C ARG A 393 -22.92 -3.90 43.30
N LYS A 394 -22.09 -3.39 44.19
CA LYS A 394 -20.99 -4.17 44.75
C LYS A 394 -21.52 -5.41 45.45
N VAL A 395 -20.98 -6.58 45.13
CA VAL A 395 -21.38 -7.86 45.80
C VAL A 395 -21.22 -7.75 47.29
N GLY A 396 -22.27 -8.14 48.03
CA GLY A 396 -22.31 -8.07 49.49
C GLY A 396 -22.68 -6.70 50.09
N THR A 397 -23.13 -5.77 49.25
CA THR A 397 -23.67 -4.45 49.71
C THR A 397 -25.06 -4.20 49.13
N ASP A 398 -25.77 -3.19 49.65
CA ASP A 398 -27.12 -2.81 49.20
C ASP A 398 -27.12 -1.54 48.31
N GLU A 399 -25.99 -0.85 48.19
CA GLU A 399 -25.90 0.39 47.41
C GLU A 399 -25.86 0.11 45.88
N VAL A 400 -26.83 0.65 45.16
CA VAL A 400 -26.96 0.53 43.71
C VAL A 400 -26.49 1.83 43.06
N ILE A 401 -25.62 1.71 42.09
CA ILE A 401 -25.18 2.83 41.20
C ILE A 401 -26.01 2.73 39.91
N GLU A 402 -26.56 3.84 39.47
CA GLU A 402 -27.43 3.88 38.30
C GLU A 402 -26.89 4.82 37.24
N PHE A 403 -26.93 4.37 35.97
CA PHE A 403 -26.51 5.13 34.79
C PHE A 403 -27.68 5.11 33.79
N GLU A 404 -28.36 6.26 33.63
CA GLU A 404 -29.31 6.43 32.54
C GLU A 404 -28.56 6.67 31.26
N VAL A 405 -28.87 5.91 30.19
CA VAL A 405 -28.10 5.84 28.95
C VAL A 405 -29.01 5.89 27.73
N SER A 406 -28.54 6.54 26.66
CA SER A 406 -29.32 6.63 25.42
C SER A 406 -28.41 6.65 24.17
N GLY A 407 -28.98 6.27 23.01
CA GLY A 407 -28.32 6.40 21.72
C GLY A 407 -28.14 7.85 21.26
N ASP A 408 -28.86 8.82 21.83
CA ASP A 408 -28.73 10.25 21.50
C ASP A 408 -27.50 10.89 22.14
N ASN A 409 -27.01 10.30 23.24
CA ASN A 409 -25.80 10.72 23.94
C ASN A 409 -24.94 9.50 24.27
N ILE A 410 -24.16 9.05 23.29
CA ILE A 410 -23.36 7.82 23.40
C ILE A 410 -22.30 7.99 24.47
N GLN A 411 -22.34 7.12 25.49
CA GLN A 411 -21.35 7.01 26.56
C GLN A 411 -20.96 5.57 26.82
N VAL A 412 -19.78 5.37 27.39
CA VAL A 412 -19.29 4.06 27.84
C VAL A 412 -19.59 3.91 29.32
N VAL A 413 -20.24 2.82 29.70
CA VAL A 413 -20.34 2.38 31.11
C VAL A 413 -19.45 1.16 31.26
N HIS A 414 -18.61 1.17 32.28
CA HIS A 414 -17.66 0.11 32.59
C HIS A 414 -18.25 -0.85 33.62
N MET A 415 -18.53 -2.08 33.25
CA MET A 415 -18.97 -3.12 34.18
C MET A 415 -17.78 -3.58 35.01
N LEU A 416 -17.86 -3.35 36.31
CA LEU A 416 -16.74 -3.52 37.21
C LEU A 416 -16.66 -4.97 37.77
N PRO A 417 -15.46 -5.59 37.81
CA PRO A 417 -15.26 -6.86 38.51
C PRO A 417 -15.69 -6.76 39.96
N GLY A 418 -16.42 -7.81 40.45
CA GLY A 418 -16.97 -7.84 41.81
C GLY A 418 -18.24 -6.98 42.02
N TYR A 419 -18.81 -6.45 40.91
CA TYR A 419 -20.12 -5.78 40.94
C TYR A 419 -21.12 -6.57 40.11
N THR A 420 -22.27 -6.90 40.71
CA THR A 420 -23.40 -7.39 39.93
C THR A 420 -23.99 -6.25 39.11
N HIS A 421 -24.33 -6.54 37.88
CA HIS A 421 -24.83 -5.53 36.95
C HIS A 421 -25.99 -6.03 36.12
N ASN A 422 -26.78 -5.09 35.65
CA ASN A 422 -27.84 -5.33 34.68
C ASN A 422 -27.98 -4.16 33.70
N ILE A 423 -28.74 -4.39 32.62
CA ILE A 423 -29.20 -3.36 31.70
C ILE A 423 -30.70 -3.53 31.45
N ILE A 424 -31.43 -2.45 31.59
CA ILE A 424 -32.90 -2.37 31.46
C ILE A 424 -33.26 -1.52 30.26
N ASN A 425 -34.07 -2.05 29.36
CA ASN A 425 -34.69 -1.23 28.31
C ASN A 425 -35.88 -0.47 28.88
N LEU A 426 -35.77 0.85 29.00
CA LEU A 426 -36.81 1.70 29.56
C LEU A 426 -37.96 2.04 28.59
N SER A 427 -37.75 1.77 27.26
CA SER A 427 -38.79 1.98 26.27
C SER A 427 -39.86 0.90 26.33
N ASN A 428 -41.10 1.29 26.04
CA ASN A 428 -42.22 0.36 25.86
C ASN A 428 -42.44 -0.04 24.40
N THR A 429 -41.75 0.58 23.47
CA THR A 429 -42.00 0.43 22.02
C THR A 429 -40.74 0.15 21.21
N GLU A 430 -39.56 0.59 21.65
CA GLU A 430 -38.34 0.54 20.92
C GLU A 430 -37.32 -0.44 21.52
N ASN A 431 -36.53 -1.05 20.67
CA ASN A 431 -35.41 -1.89 21.12
C ASN A 431 -34.28 -1.02 21.68
N LEU A 432 -33.60 -1.54 22.70
CA LEU A 432 -32.35 -1.02 23.19
C LEU A 432 -31.20 -1.77 22.49
N VAL A 433 -30.30 -1.05 21.84
CA VAL A 433 -29.15 -1.61 21.12
C VAL A 433 -27.87 -1.24 21.84
N THR A 434 -27.18 -2.24 22.36
CA THR A 434 -25.93 -2.09 23.11
C THR A 434 -24.79 -2.75 22.36
N VAL A 435 -23.73 -2.01 22.07
CA VAL A 435 -22.43 -2.56 21.69
C VAL A 435 -21.68 -2.88 22.98
N MET A 436 -21.10 -4.06 23.04
CA MET A 436 -20.40 -4.57 24.22
C MET A 436 -18.98 -4.94 23.83
N TYR A 437 -18.03 -4.63 24.70
CA TYR A 437 -16.69 -5.21 24.66
C TYR A 437 -16.44 -6.00 25.93
N ALA A 438 -15.88 -7.18 25.82
CA ALA A 438 -15.37 -7.97 26.93
C ALA A 438 -13.88 -8.28 26.72
N ASN A 439 -13.10 -8.28 27.80
CA ASN A 439 -11.67 -8.57 27.75
C ASN A 439 -11.35 -10.04 27.51
N GLU A 440 -12.35 -10.92 27.53
CA GLU A 440 -12.21 -12.36 27.28
C GLU A 440 -13.43 -12.95 26.57
N LEU A 441 -13.22 -14.05 25.86
CA LEU A 441 -14.28 -14.83 25.25
C LEU A 441 -15.07 -15.58 26.31
N PHE A 442 -16.36 -15.83 26.05
CA PHE A 442 -17.17 -16.68 26.93
C PHE A 442 -16.76 -18.15 26.76
N ASP A 443 -16.24 -18.77 27.82
CA ASP A 443 -16.00 -20.21 27.89
C ASP A 443 -17.09 -20.90 28.75
N PRO A 444 -17.96 -21.72 28.15
CA PRO A 444 -19.01 -22.40 28.89
C PRO A 444 -18.47 -23.45 29.89
N ASN A 445 -17.23 -23.90 29.77
CA ASN A 445 -16.63 -24.87 30.68
C ASN A 445 -15.96 -24.19 31.89
N HIS A 446 -15.56 -22.91 31.73
CA HIS A 446 -14.93 -22.11 32.78
C HIS A 446 -15.52 -20.69 32.82
N PRO A 447 -16.84 -20.55 33.02
CA PRO A 447 -17.48 -19.24 32.94
C PRO A 447 -17.10 -18.38 34.17
N ASP A 448 -16.50 -17.22 33.94
CA ASP A 448 -16.34 -16.18 34.95
C ASP A 448 -17.61 -15.31 34.99
N THR A 449 -18.74 -15.94 35.27
CA THR A 449 -20.05 -15.26 35.27
C THR A 449 -20.92 -15.91 36.36
N PHE A 450 -21.30 -15.13 37.37
CA PHE A 450 -22.03 -15.61 38.53
C PHE A 450 -23.35 -14.86 38.65
N PHE A 451 -24.45 -15.59 38.56
CA PHE A 451 -25.77 -15.01 38.67
C PHE A 451 -26.02 -14.42 40.09
N GLU A 452 -26.34 -13.15 40.13
CA GLU A 452 -26.77 -12.42 41.31
C GLU A 452 -27.56 -11.18 40.89
N PRO A 453 -28.83 -11.00 41.31
CA PRO A 453 -29.59 -9.79 40.99
C PRO A 453 -28.96 -8.52 41.56
N VAL A 454 -29.10 -7.42 40.85
CA VAL A 454 -28.76 -6.08 41.35
C VAL A 454 -29.74 -5.64 42.41
#